data_1247befa60d2ecd3a7695540fae0db9c
#
_entry.id   1247befa60d2ecd3a7695540fae0db9c
#
_cell.length_a   1.000
_cell.length_b   1.000
_cell.length_c   1.000
_cell.angle_alpha   90.00
_cell.angle_beta   90.00
_cell.angle_gamma   90.00
#
_symmetry.space_group_name_H-M   'P 1'
#
loop_
_entity.id
_entity.type
_entity.pdbx_description
1 polymer ?
#
loop_
_entity_poly.entity_id
_entity_poly.type
_entity_poly.pdbx_seq_one_letter_code
_entity_poly.pdbx_strand_id
1 'polypeptide(L)'
;MKKLISCEFNIDTACVELKYSDGSIISINCTAVEDEVANSRLQRSELDWLIYNDPLSYAELILNGDPEEYLRTVTEAPQLDFD
;
A
#
# COMPACT_ATOMS: atom_id res chain seq x y z
N MET A 1 25.12 -2.34 -3.59
CA MET A 1 23.84 -1.95 -2.99
C MET A 1 22.75 -1.97 -4.04
N LYS A 2 21.64 -2.64 -3.79
CA LYS A 2 20.60 -2.73 -4.79
C LYS A 2 19.76 -1.46 -4.83
N LYS A 3 19.30 -1.13 -6.02
CA LYS A 3 18.45 0.04 -6.23
C LYS A 3 17.12 -0.40 -6.80
N LEU A 4 16.06 0.29 -6.42
CA LEU A 4 14.75 0.03 -6.98
C LEU A 4 14.71 0.49 -8.44
N ILE A 5 14.39 -0.44 -9.34
CA ILE A 5 14.29 -0.13 -10.76
C ILE A 5 12.87 0.22 -11.14
N SER A 6 11.89 -0.54 -10.63
CA SER A 6 10.51 -0.28 -10.96
C SER A 6 9.60 -0.76 -9.82
N CYS A 7 8.43 -0.13 -9.75
CA CYS A 7 7.40 -0.47 -8.78
C CYS A 7 6.06 -0.33 -9.48
N GLU A 8 5.39 -1.46 -9.74
CA GLU A 8 4.17 -1.46 -10.52
C GLU A 8 3.13 -2.38 -9.90
N PHE A 9 1.87 -2.03 -10.10
CA PHE A 9 0.77 -2.90 -9.69
C PHE A 9 0.44 -3.84 -10.84
N ASN A 10 0.44 -5.14 -10.55
CA ASN A 10 0.06 -6.16 -11.52
C ASN A 10 -1.37 -6.57 -11.25
N ILE A 11 -2.28 -6.20 -12.15
CA ILE A 11 -3.70 -6.44 -11.95
C ILE A 11 -4.04 -7.93 -12.05
N ASP A 12 -3.24 -8.70 -12.78
CA ASP A 12 -3.50 -10.12 -12.94
C ASP A 12 -3.27 -10.89 -11.66
N THR A 13 -2.29 -10.48 -10.86
CA THR A 13 -1.96 -11.15 -9.62
C THR A 13 -2.41 -10.36 -8.40
N ALA A 14 -2.91 -9.14 -8.60
CA ALA A 14 -3.30 -8.22 -7.53
C ALA A 14 -2.14 -7.94 -6.58
N CYS A 15 -0.93 -7.83 -7.14
CA CYS A 15 0.26 -7.59 -6.36
C CYS A 15 0.99 -6.34 -6.84
N VAL A 16 1.60 -5.62 -5.91
CA VAL A 16 2.54 -4.57 -6.24
C VAL A 16 3.92 -5.21 -6.32
N GLU A 17 4.58 -5.08 -7.45
CA GLU A 17 5.87 -5.72 -7.71
C GLU A 17 6.98 -4.71 -7.73
N LEU A 18 8.01 -4.94 -6.91
CA LEU A 18 9.19 -4.11 -6.86
C LEU A 18 10.36 -4.87 -7.46
N LYS A 19 11.02 -4.27 -8.45
CA LYS A 19 12.17 -4.87 -9.11
C LYS A 19 13.42 -4.07 -8.76
N TYR A 20 14.47 -4.79 -8.42
CA TYR A 20 15.72 -4.18 -7.98
C TYR A 20 16.86 -4.49 -8.94
N SER A 21 17.90 -3.67 -8.85
CA SER A 21 19.03 -3.76 -9.77
C SER A 21 19.83 -5.05 -9.65
N ASP A 22 19.72 -5.74 -8.52
CA ASP A 22 20.43 -7.00 -8.32
C ASP A 22 19.65 -8.21 -8.84
N GLY A 23 18.51 -7.96 -9.49
CA GLY A 23 17.67 -9.04 -10.02
C GLY A 23 16.60 -9.53 -9.07
N SER A 24 16.56 -9.03 -7.85
CA SER A 24 15.55 -9.48 -6.91
C SER A 24 14.21 -8.81 -7.18
N ILE A 25 13.13 -9.50 -6.82
CA ILE A 25 11.77 -9.01 -7.00
C ILE A 25 11.01 -9.27 -5.71
N ILE A 26 10.29 -8.26 -5.25
CA ILE A 26 9.40 -8.38 -4.09
C ILE A 26 7.98 -8.18 -4.58
N SER A 27 7.08 -9.09 -4.23
CA SER A 27 5.65 -8.97 -4.58
C SER A 27 4.84 -8.81 -3.31
N ILE A 28 4.00 -7.77 -3.28
CA ILE A 28 3.11 -7.52 -2.15
C ILE A 28 1.70 -7.87 -2.59
N ASN A 29 1.12 -8.87 -1.95
CA ASN A 29 -0.25 -9.30 -2.26
C ASN A 29 -1.22 -8.31 -1.63
N CYS A 30 -1.83 -7.46 -2.47
CA CYS A 30 -2.67 -6.38 -1.99
C CYS A 30 -3.94 -6.90 -1.31
N THR A 31 -4.49 -8.00 -1.80
CA THR A 31 -5.68 -8.58 -1.19
C THR A 31 -5.38 -9.06 0.24
N ALA A 32 -4.26 -9.73 0.41
CA ALA A 32 -3.89 -10.20 1.74
C ALA A 32 -3.64 -9.05 2.70
N VAL A 33 -3.02 -7.99 2.21
CA VAL A 33 -2.78 -6.81 3.04
C VAL A 33 -4.10 -6.18 3.47
N GLU A 34 -5.02 -6.01 2.52
CA GLU A 34 -6.32 -5.41 2.86
C GLU A 34 -7.07 -6.25 3.87
N ASP A 35 -7.01 -7.57 3.74
CA ASP A 35 -7.71 -8.45 4.66
C ASP A 35 -7.15 -8.34 6.07
N GLU A 36 -5.88 -8.02 6.21
CA GLU A 36 -5.26 -7.95 7.52
C GLU A 36 -5.35 -6.58 8.16
N VAL A 37 -5.21 -5.51 7.39
CA VAL A 37 -5.06 -4.19 7.97
C VAL A 37 -6.25 -3.27 7.77
N ALA A 38 -7.06 -3.49 6.72
CA ALA A 38 -8.18 -2.60 6.44
C ALA A 38 -9.42 -3.09 7.15
N ASN A 39 -9.97 -2.25 8.03
CA ASN A 39 -11.13 -2.64 8.83
C ASN A 39 -12.45 -2.13 8.30
N SER A 40 -12.43 -1.32 7.25
CA SER A 40 -13.65 -0.75 6.70
C SER A 40 -13.47 -0.53 5.22
N ARG A 41 -14.60 -0.27 4.54
CA ARG A 41 -14.57 0.03 3.11
C ARG A 41 -13.75 1.28 2.85
N LEU A 42 -13.85 2.27 3.72
CA LEU A 42 -13.10 3.50 3.54
C LEU A 42 -11.59 3.23 3.60
N GLN A 43 -11.15 2.38 4.52
CA GLN A 43 -9.75 2.05 4.61
C GLN A 43 -9.28 1.27 3.38
N ARG A 44 -10.12 0.38 2.86
CA ARG A 44 -9.77 -0.34 1.63
C ARG A 44 -9.64 0.63 0.46
N SER A 45 -10.51 1.63 0.40
CA SER A 45 -10.44 2.63 -0.65
C SER A 45 -9.15 3.43 -0.58
N GLU A 46 -8.67 3.75 0.62
CA GLU A 46 -7.41 4.46 0.78
C GLU A 46 -6.25 3.65 0.25
N LEU A 47 -6.21 2.35 0.55
CA LEU A 47 -5.16 1.49 0.04
C LEU A 47 -5.25 1.37 -1.48
N ASP A 48 -6.45 1.21 -2.02
CA ASP A 48 -6.63 1.12 -3.46
C ASP A 48 -6.13 2.38 -4.16
N TRP A 49 -6.41 3.54 -3.58
CA TRP A 49 -5.95 4.79 -4.16
C TRP A 49 -4.42 4.80 -4.27
N LEU A 50 -3.74 4.36 -3.22
CA LEU A 50 -2.28 4.30 -3.25
C LEU A 50 -1.79 3.32 -4.30
N ILE A 51 -2.43 2.16 -4.39
CA ILE A 51 -2.02 1.11 -5.33
C ILE A 51 -2.08 1.64 -6.76
N TYR A 52 -3.14 2.35 -7.10
CA TYR A 52 -3.34 2.79 -8.48
C TYR A 52 -2.65 4.12 -8.80
N ASN A 53 -2.42 4.96 -7.81
CA ASN A 53 -1.87 6.28 -8.04
C ASN A 53 -0.43 6.45 -7.57
N ASP A 54 -0.01 5.68 -6.57
CA ASP A 54 1.32 5.83 -6.01
C ASP A 54 1.78 4.51 -5.42
N PRO A 55 2.03 3.51 -6.28
CA PRO A 55 2.41 2.18 -5.77
C PRO A 55 3.69 2.17 -4.96
N LEU A 56 4.60 3.10 -5.22
CA LEU A 56 5.83 3.16 -4.44
C LEU A 56 5.53 3.54 -2.99
N SER A 57 4.68 4.54 -2.78
CA SER A 57 4.29 4.90 -1.43
C SER A 57 3.56 3.75 -0.74
N TYR A 58 2.72 3.04 -1.47
CA TYR A 58 2.06 1.86 -0.94
C TYR A 58 3.09 0.83 -0.47
N ALA A 59 4.07 0.55 -1.33
CA ALA A 59 5.09 -0.44 -1.00
C ALA A 59 5.89 -0.02 0.22
N GLU A 60 6.26 1.25 0.30
CA GLU A 60 7.01 1.73 1.45
C GLU A 60 6.20 1.64 2.72
N LEU A 61 4.92 1.93 2.64
CA LEU A 61 4.04 1.85 3.81
C LEU A 61 3.96 0.42 4.33
N ILE A 62 3.81 -0.55 3.42
CA ILE A 62 3.66 -1.94 3.82
C ILE A 62 4.96 -2.53 4.31
N LEU A 63 6.07 -2.21 3.67
CA LEU A 63 7.35 -2.85 3.99
C LEU A 63 8.08 -2.16 5.14
N ASN A 64 7.93 -0.85 5.27
CA ASN A 64 8.72 -0.09 6.24
C ASN A 64 7.87 0.71 7.22
N GLY A 65 6.59 0.86 6.98
CA GLY A 65 5.72 1.68 7.81
C GLY A 65 4.73 0.88 8.61
N ASP A 66 3.72 1.59 9.11
CA ASP A 66 2.63 0.97 9.88
C ASP A 66 1.33 1.25 9.16
N PRO A 67 0.88 0.32 8.30
CA PRO A 67 -0.34 0.57 7.52
C PRO A 67 -1.59 0.71 8.38
N GLU A 68 -1.67 0.03 9.51
CA GLU A 68 -2.84 0.15 10.38
C GLU A 68 -2.94 1.56 10.96
N GLU A 69 -1.82 2.08 11.41
CA GLU A 69 -1.83 3.43 11.97
C GLU A 69 -2.09 4.47 10.90
N TYR A 70 -1.49 4.29 9.72
CA TYR A 70 -1.73 5.19 8.60
C TYR A 70 -3.21 5.25 8.26
N LEU A 71 -3.84 4.08 8.14
CA LEU A 71 -5.26 4.04 7.78
C LEU A 71 -6.13 4.67 8.85
N ARG A 72 -5.82 4.43 10.10
CA ARG A 72 -6.58 5.03 11.18
C ARG A 72 -6.46 6.55 11.12
N THR A 73 -5.26 7.05 10.88
CA THR A 73 -5.05 8.49 10.83
C THR A 73 -5.81 9.15 9.68
N VAL A 74 -5.73 8.57 8.47
CA VAL A 74 -6.35 9.21 7.32
C VAL A 74 -7.87 9.04 7.31
N THR A 75 -8.42 8.05 8.01
CA THR A 75 -9.85 7.83 7.99
C THR A 75 -10.56 8.43 9.20
N GLU A 76 -9.84 8.73 10.28
CA GLU A 76 -10.46 9.25 11.47
C GLU A 76 -10.28 10.74 11.66
N ALA A 77 -9.10 11.24 11.32
CA ALA A 77 -8.78 12.63 11.60
C ALA A 77 -9.78 13.63 11.03
N PRO A 78 -10.22 13.49 9.77
CA PRO A 78 -11.13 14.49 9.21
C PRO A 78 -12.44 14.58 9.93
N GLN A 79 -12.86 13.54 10.60
CA GLN A 79 -14.16 13.53 11.23
C GLN A 79 -14.22 14.45 12.42
N LEU A 80 -13.10 14.73 13.00
CA LEU A 80 -13.09 15.56 14.18
C LEU A 80 -13.37 17.01 13.89
N ASP A 81 -13.21 17.39 12.64
CA ASP A 81 -13.30 18.77 12.30
C ASP A 81 -14.70 19.27 12.10
N PHE A 82 -15.65 18.38 12.06
CA PHE A 82 -16.98 18.77 11.71
C PHE A 82 -17.84 19.14 12.83
N ASP A 83 -17.38 19.06 13.96
CA ASP A 83 -18.29 19.38 15.04
C ASP A 83 -18.41 20.70 15.48
#